data_3283613234128af8486577e06445136e
#
_entry.id   3283613234128af8486577e06445136e
#
_cell.length_a   1.000
_cell.length_b   1.000
_cell.length_c   1.000
_cell.angle_alpha   90.00
_cell.angle_beta   90.00
_cell.angle_gamma   90.00
#
_symmetry.space_group_name_H-M   'P 1'
#
loop_
_entity.id
_entity.type
_entity.pdbx_description
1 polymer ?
#
loop_
_entity_poly.entity_id
_entity_poly.type
_entity_poly.pdbx_seq_one_letter_code
_entity_poly.pdbx_strand_id
1 'polypeptide(L)'
;MDTTAQEVEQADPDGATPLGISIPEEVEPQRDALVDAIARLSEHGLEPEDYGLSQILDLADDPNAQAKASRDAWRLAATHLAHGVLEPGTLQRRRVAEIAENAMLTQLDAQGGPGALAAALDRLAPQHPEYLALRAELARQQAEMALETDLTALASHVALIDQLRVNLERWRWLPHALGSRYVIANIPGFDVAAVEQDTVRARHTAIFGKTNHETPAFSDSIEYIVFNPW
;
A
#
# COMPACT_ATOMS: atom_id res chain seq x y z
N MET A 1 -36.52 35.16 -26.45
CA MET A 1 -35.63 35.32 -25.26
C MET A 1 -35.74 34.04 -24.50
N ASP A 2 -34.91 33.10 -24.89
CA ASP A 2 -34.88 31.74 -24.31
C ASP A 2 -33.73 31.73 -23.28
N THR A 3 -34.09 31.57 -22.04
CA THR A 3 -33.14 31.44 -20.93
C THR A 3 -32.96 29.98 -20.65
N THR A 4 -31.92 29.38 -21.20
CA THR A 4 -31.52 28.01 -20.89
C THR A 4 -30.89 28.02 -19.49
N ALA A 5 -31.58 27.44 -18.53
CA ALA A 5 -31.04 27.17 -17.22
C ALA A 5 -30.01 26.02 -17.35
N GLN A 6 -28.76 26.32 -17.05
CA GLN A 6 -27.73 25.30 -16.84
C GLN A 6 -27.96 24.69 -15.45
N GLU A 7 -28.32 23.44 -15.48
CA GLU A 7 -28.34 22.56 -14.30
C GLU A 7 -26.89 22.38 -13.82
N VAL A 8 -26.57 22.95 -12.67
CA VAL A 8 -25.29 22.71 -12.00
C VAL A 8 -25.40 21.37 -11.30
N GLU A 9 -24.77 20.37 -11.87
CA GLU A 9 -24.58 19.05 -11.28
C GLU A 9 -23.81 19.20 -9.97
N GLN A 10 -24.50 18.98 -8.87
CA GLN A 10 -23.95 19.02 -7.51
C GLN A 10 -23.05 17.79 -7.34
N ALA A 11 -21.74 18.03 -7.27
CA ALA A 11 -20.76 17.01 -6.95
C ALA A 11 -20.98 16.52 -5.51
N ASP A 12 -21.17 15.23 -5.39
CA ASP A 12 -21.32 14.51 -4.12
C ASP A 12 -19.98 14.56 -3.33
N PRO A 13 -19.94 15.14 -2.11
CA PRO A 13 -18.69 15.34 -1.38
C PRO A 13 -18.08 14.06 -0.75
N ASP A 14 -18.78 12.93 -0.79
CA ASP A 14 -18.35 11.66 -0.17
C ASP A 14 -18.00 10.52 -1.16
N GLY A 15 -17.95 10.83 -2.44
CA GLY A 15 -17.56 9.91 -3.48
C GLY A 15 -16.05 9.66 -3.51
N ALA A 16 -15.55 8.76 -2.68
CA ALA A 16 -14.33 8.05 -3.02
C ALA A 16 -14.62 7.25 -4.29
N THR A 17 -14.35 7.86 -5.45
CA THR A 17 -14.39 7.14 -6.73
C THR A 17 -13.40 5.99 -6.60
N PRO A 18 -13.83 4.73 -6.70
CA PRO A 18 -12.88 3.61 -6.78
C PRO A 18 -11.93 3.92 -7.91
N LEU A 19 -10.64 3.71 -7.67
CA LEU A 19 -9.63 3.80 -8.70
C LEU A 19 -10.19 3.21 -9.99
N GLY A 20 -10.31 4.03 -11.05
CA GLY A 20 -10.88 3.64 -12.34
C GLY A 20 -9.98 2.66 -13.10
N ILE A 21 -9.54 1.62 -12.41
CA ILE A 21 -8.66 0.57 -12.93
C ILE A 21 -9.52 -0.32 -13.82
N SER A 22 -9.51 -0.06 -15.12
CA SER A 22 -10.11 -0.96 -16.10
C SER A 22 -9.11 -2.05 -16.44
N ILE A 23 -9.34 -3.26 -15.92
CA ILE A 23 -8.72 -4.46 -16.49
C ILE A 23 -9.56 -4.79 -17.73
N PRO A 24 -8.93 -4.91 -18.91
CA PRO A 24 -9.67 -5.25 -20.14
C PRO A 24 -10.47 -6.53 -19.94
N GLU A 25 -11.72 -6.53 -20.39
CA GLU A 25 -12.66 -7.65 -20.24
C GLU A 25 -12.26 -8.87 -21.10
N GLU A 26 -11.36 -8.66 -22.09
CA GLU A 26 -10.98 -9.69 -23.08
C GLU A 26 -9.78 -10.58 -22.65
N VAL A 27 -9.35 -10.53 -21.39
CA VAL A 27 -8.15 -11.25 -20.95
C VAL A 27 -8.52 -12.57 -20.28
N GLU A 28 -9.08 -13.48 -21.05
CA GLU A 28 -9.39 -14.87 -20.67
C GLU A 28 -8.16 -15.71 -20.22
N PRO A 29 -6.92 -15.52 -20.75
CA PRO A 29 -5.77 -16.30 -20.28
C PRO A 29 -5.27 -15.91 -18.89
N GLN A 30 -5.86 -14.91 -18.23
CA GLN A 30 -5.31 -14.29 -17.01
C GLN A 30 -6.05 -14.67 -15.72
N ARG A 31 -7.06 -15.53 -15.80
CA ARG A 31 -7.80 -15.99 -14.61
C ARG A 31 -6.84 -16.56 -13.54
N ASP A 32 -6.04 -17.51 -13.94
CA ASP A 32 -5.09 -18.17 -13.03
C ASP A 32 -4.03 -17.17 -12.53
N ALA A 33 -3.58 -16.26 -13.40
CA ALA A 33 -2.67 -15.18 -13.02
C ALA A 33 -3.28 -14.17 -12.04
N LEU A 34 -4.59 -13.91 -12.10
CA LEU A 34 -5.30 -13.10 -11.10
C LEU A 34 -5.35 -13.81 -9.74
N VAL A 35 -5.70 -15.09 -9.74
CA VAL A 35 -5.73 -15.91 -8.52
C VAL A 35 -4.36 -15.98 -7.88
N ASP A 36 -3.31 -16.24 -8.66
CA ASP A 36 -1.92 -16.24 -8.19
C ASP A 36 -1.51 -14.89 -7.60
N ALA A 37 -1.90 -13.79 -8.26
CA ALA A 37 -1.60 -12.45 -7.76
C ALA A 37 -2.24 -12.18 -6.40
N ILE A 38 -3.48 -12.64 -6.19
CA ILE A 38 -4.19 -12.51 -4.91
C ILE A 38 -3.54 -13.42 -3.85
N ALA A 39 -3.20 -14.65 -4.18
CA ALA A 39 -2.54 -15.57 -3.25
C ALA A 39 -1.19 -15.01 -2.74
N ARG A 40 -0.49 -14.24 -3.57
CA ARG A 40 0.80 -13.60 -3.22
C ARG A 40 0.68 -12.31 -2.41
N LEU A 41 -0.52 -11.85 -2.07
CA LEU A 41 -0.70 -10.65 -1.23
C LEU A 41 -0.06 -10.80 0.16
N SER A 42 0.09 -12.03 0.66
CA SER A 42 0.81 -12.33 1.89
C SER A 42 2.27 -11.85 1.87
N GLU A 43 2.91 -11.77 0.70
CA GLU A 43 4.26 -11.22 0.53
C GLU A 43 4.32 -9.70 0.86
N HIS A 44 3.19 -9.04 0.78
CA HIS A 44 3.01 -7.64 1.16
C HIS A 44 2.44 -7.46 2.57
N GLY A 45 2.22 -8.53 3.32
CA GLY A 45 1.60 -8.49 4.63
C GLY A 45 0.08 -8.26 4.61
N LEU A 46 -0.56 -8.47 3.47
CA LEU A 46 -2.01 -8.50 3.31
C LEU A 46 -2.51 -9.94 3.39
N GLU A 47 -3.67 -10.17 4.00
CA GLU A 47 -4.23 -11.51 4.07
C GLU A 47 -5.03 -11.82 2.79
N PRO A 48 -4.68 -12.85 2.00
CA PRO A 48 -5.42 -13.22 0.80
C PRO A 48 -6.90 -13.50 1.05
N GLU A 49 -7.27 -13.98 2.24
CA GLU A 49 -8.65 -14.25 2.64
C GLU A 49 -9.49 -12.97 2.79
N ASP A 50 -8.88 -11.84 3.15
CA ASP A 50 -9.57 -10.53 3.17
C ASP A 50 -9.99 -10.08 1.76
N TYR A 51 -9.42 -10.70 0.74
CA TYR A 51 -9.73 -10.51 -0.69
C TYR A 51 -10.56 -11.66 -1.26
N GLY A 52 -11.04 -12.55 -0.42
CA GLY A 52 -11.93 -13.64 -0.77
C GLY A 52 -11.27 -14.79 -1.56
N LEU A 53 -10.00 -15.09 -1.31
CA LEU A 53 -9.26 -16.12 -2.06
C LEU A 53 -9.98 -17.47 -2.04
N SER A 54 -10.42 -17.95 -0.88
CA SER A 54 -11.16 -19.22 -0.77
C SER A 54 -12.45 -19.19 -1.59
N GLN A 55 -13.21 -18.08 -1.54
CA GLN A 55 -14.44 -17.91 -2.31
C GLN A 55 -14.18 -17.90 -3.83
N ILE A 56 -13.08 -17.29 -4.26
CA ILE A 56 -12.66 -17.26 -5.66
C ILE A 56 -12.31 -18.69 -6.13
N LEU A 57 -11.63 -19.46 -5.29
CA LEU A 57 -11.27 -20.86 -5.61
C LEU A 57 -12.52 -21.76 -5.69
N ASP A 58 -13.51 -21.54 -4.84
CA ASP A 58 -14.79 -22.26 -4.87
C ASP A 58 -15.60 -22.01 -6.15
N LEU A 59 -15.31 -20.94 -6.88
CA LEU A 59 -15.94 -20.61 -8.18
C LEU A 59 -15.25 -21.29 -9.37
N ALA A 60 -14.38 -22.28 -9.17
CA ALA A 60 -13.62 -22.94 -10.24
C ALA A 60 -14.52 -23.53 -11.37
N ASP A 61 -15.74 -23.96 -11.04
CA ASP A 61 -16.71 -24.51 -11.96
C ASP A 61 -17.49 -23.43 -12.76
N ASP A 62 -17.38 -22.14 -12.37
CA ASP A 62 -17.93 -20.98 -13.09
C ASP A 62 -16.81 -19.99 -13.45
N PRO A 63 -16.16 -20.17 -14.63
CA PRO A 63 -15.04 -19.32 -15.03
C PRO A 63 -15.36 -17.82 -15.10
N ASN A 64 -16.58 -17.46 -15.47
CA ASN A 64 -16.99 -16.06 -15.59
C ASN A 64 -17.17 -15.41 -14.21
N ALA A 65 -17.82 -16.11 -13.28
CA ALA A 65 -17.97 -15.65 -11.90
C ALA A 65 -16.61 -15.57 -11.22
N GLN A 66 -15.74 -16.56 -11.39
CA GLN A 66 -14.39 -16.58 -10.84
C GLN A 66 -13.54 -15.43 -11.39
N ALA A 67 -13.53 -15.19 -12.70
CA ALA A 67 -12.80 -14.11 -13.32
C ALA A 67 -13.29 -12.73 -12.83
N LYS A 68 -14.60 -12.55 -12.66
CA LYS A 68 -15.16 -11.31 -12.11
C LYS A 68 -14.72 -11.10 -10.66
N ALA A 69 -14.87 -12.10 -9.80
CA ALA A 69 -14.48 -12.03 -8.40
C ALA A 69 -12.97 -11.74 -8.24
N SER A 70 -12.12 -12.41 -9.04
CA SER A 70 -10.68 -12.19 -9.04
C SER A 70 -10.31 -10.78 -9.48
N ARG A 71 -10.98 -10.20 -10.48
CA ARG A 71 -10.75 -8.80 -10.89
C ARG A 71 -11.14 -7.81 -9.79
N ASP A 72 -12.28 -8.03 -9.16
CA ASP A 72 -12.76 -7.16 -8.08
C ASP A 72 -11.78 -7.21 -6.87
N ALA A 73 -11.32 -8.42 -6.50
CA ALA A 73 -10.31 -8.62 -5.46
C ALA A 73 -8.97 -7.96 -5.81
N TRP A 74 -8.51 -8.09 -7.06
CA TRP A 74 -7.28 -7.46 -7.53
C TRP A 74 -7.35 -5.93 -7.47
N ARG A 75 -8.48 -5.33 -7.87
CA ARG A 75 -8.69 -3.87 -7.76
C ARG A 75 -8.63 -3.39 -6.32
N LEU A 76 -9.27 -4.12 -5.42
CA LEU A 76 -9.23 -3.82 -3.99
C LEU A 76 -7.81 -3.91 -3.45
N ALA A 77 -7.08 -4.98 -3.79
CA ALA A 77 -5.68 -5.16 -3.40
C ALA A 77 -4.77 -4.05 -3.96
N ALA A 78 -4.96 -3.66 -5.22
CA ALA A 78 -4.25 -2.56 -5.85
C ALA A 78 -4.45 -1.25 -5.08
N THR A 79 -5.69 -0.94 -4.69
CA THR A 79 -6.02 0.22 -3.86
C THR A 79 -5.32 0.16 -2.51
N HIS A 80 -5.37 -0.98 -1.83
CA HIS A 80 -4.76 -1.16 -0.52
C HIS A 80 -3.22 -1.12 -0.57
N LEU A 81 -2.60 -1.59 -1.64
CA LEU A 81 -1.15 -1.48 -1.81
C LEU A 81 -0.70 -0.05 -2.09
N ALA A 82 -1.50 0.72 -2.82
CA ALA A 82 -1.20 2.10 -3.15
C ALA A 82 -1.46 3.09 -2.00
N HIS A 83 -2.45 2.83 -1.14
CA HIS A 83 -2.94 3.80 -0.16
C HIS A 83 -3.05 3.29 1.27
N GLY A 84 -2.89 1.99 1.48
CA GLY A 84 -3.14 1.30 2.75
C GLY A 84 -4.59 0.81 2.87
N VAL A 85 -4.78 -0.11 3.83
CA VAL A 85 -6.09 -0.67 4.20
C VAL A 85 -6.83 0.24 5.15
N LEU A 86 -6.08 0.86 6.09
CA LEU A 86 -6.61 1.73 7.11
C LEU A 86 -6.53 3.19 6.67
N GLU A 87 -7.63 3.93 6.82
CA GLU A 87 -7.60 5.39 6.71
C GLU A 87 -7.07 5.98 8.03
N PRO A 88 -5.86 6.55 8.06
CA PRO A 88 -5.41 7.24 9.25
C PRO A 88 -6.24 8.50 9.43
N GLY A 89 -7.01 8.59 10.52
CA GLY A 89 -8.02 9.63 10.74
C GLY A 89 -7.53 11.07 10.80
N THR A 90 -6.22 11.28 10.74
CA THR A 90 -5.57 12.61 10.80
C THR A 90 -4.59 12.87 9.65
N LEU A 91 -4.20 11.85 8.89
CA LEU A 91 -3.41 12.06 7.69
C LEU A 91 -4.35 12.61 6.63
N GLN A 92 -4.29 13.91 6.41
CA GLN A 92 -4.93 14.53 5.26
C GLN A 92 -4.67 13.64 4.05
N ARG A 93 -5.75 13.20 3.37
CA ARG A 93 -5.68 12.54 2.08
C ARG A 93 -4.81 13.39 1.16
N ARG A 94 -3.51 13.21 1.24
CA ARG A 94 -2.66 13.69 0.16
C ARG A 94 -2.99 12.77 -0.98
N ARG A 95 -3.57 13.34 -2.01
CA ARG A 95 -3.65 12.73 -3.33
C ARG A 95 -2.28 12.15 -3.62
N VAL A 96 -2.13 10.87 -3.38
CA VAL A 96 -1.03 10.12 -3.97
C VAL A 96 -1.23 10.31 -5.46
N ALA A 97 -0.24 10.87 -6.11
CA ALA A 97 -0.41 11.45 -7.43
C ALA A 97 -1.07 10.45 -8.37
N GLU A 98 -2.22 10.81 -8.92
CA GLU A 98 -2.96 10.15 -10.01
C GLU A 98 -2.05 9.77 -11.21
N ILE A 99 -0.85 10.31 -11.22
CA ILE A 99 0.11 10.22 -12.33
C ILE A 99 0.74 8.83 -12.48
N ALA A 100 1.03 8.14 -11.38
CA ALA A 100 1.64 6.81 -11.45
C ALA A 100 0.63 5.75 -11.88
N GLU A 101 -0.63 5.95 -11.54
CA GLU A 101 -1.72 5.02 -11.72
C GLU A 101 -2.10 4.84 -13.19
N ASN A 102 -2.35 5.92 -13.90
CA ASN A 102 -2.72 5.87 -15.33
C ASN A 102 -1.57 5.34 -16.21
N ALA A 103 -0.31 5.69 -15.90
CA ALA A 103 0.83 5.19 -16.64
C ALA A 103 1.07 3.69 -16.44
N MET A 104 0.82 3.17 -15.24
CA MET A 104 0.94 1.73 -14.94
C MET A 104 -0.16 0.91 -15.62
N LEU A 105 -1.38 1.40 -15.63
CA LEU A 105 -2.52 0.72 -16.24
C LEU A 105 -2.36 0.59 -17.76
N THR A 106 -1.86 1.65 -18.41
CA THR A 106 -1.55 1.62 -19.84
C THR A 106 -0.45 0.59 -20.18
N GLN A 107 0.49 0.32 -19.27
CA GLN A 107 1.51 -0.72 -19.46
C GLN A 107 1.00 -2.13 -19.23
N LEU A 108 -0.03 -2.32 -18.38
CA LEU A 108 -0.69 -3.61 -18.18
C LEU A 108 -1.39 -4.09 -19.44
N ASP A 109 -2.04 -3.19 -20.16
CA ASP A 109 -2.72 -3.49 -21.42
C ASP A 109 -1.74 -3.91 -22.54
N ALA A 110 -0.48 -3.49 -22.46
CA ALA A 110 0.49 -3.67 -23.54
C ALA A 110 1.35 -4.95 -23.43
N GLN A 111 1.44 -5.63 -22.27
CA GLN A 111 2.43 -6.69 -22.03
C GLN A 111 1.91 -7.90 -21.22
N GLY A 112 0.62 -8.24 -21.30
CA GLY A 112 -0.08 -9.22 -20.48
C GLY A 112 0.41 -10.67 -20.58
N GLY A 113 1.56 -11.00 -20.01
CA GLY A 113 2.02 -12.37 -19.77
C GLY A 113 1.64 -12.87 -18.36
N PRO A 114 1.75 -14.20 -18.11
CA PRO A 114 1.63 -14.77 -16.77
C PRO A 114 2.56 -14.03 -15.80
N GLY A 115 2.02 -13.58 -14.66
CA GLY A 115 2.78 -12.82 -13.66
C GLY A 115 2.80 -11.30 -13.86
N ALA A 116 2.30 -10.77 -14.98
CA ALA A 116 2.21 -9.31 -15.18
C ALA A 116 1.31 -8.62 -14.14
N LEU A 117 0.23 -9.28 -13.72
CA LEU A 117 -0.71 -8.78 -12.72
C LEU A 117 -0.11 -8.75 -11.30
N ALA A 118 0.67 -9.77 -10.93
CA ALA A 118 1.41 -9.77 -9.66
C ALA A 118 2.51 -8.69 -9.68
N ALA A 119 3.27 -8.57 -10.79
CA ALA A 119 4.27 -7.52 -10.95
C ALA A 119 3.66 -6.11 -10.95
N ALA A 120 2.41 -5.96 -11.37
CA ALA A 120 1.70 -4.70 -11.28
C ALA A 120 1.36 -4.34 -9.83
N LEU A 121 0.90 -5.30 -9.02
CA LEU A 121 0.71 -5.10 -7.58
C LEU A 121 2.02 -4.74 -6.89
N ASP A 122 3.13 -5.42 -7.22
CA ASP A 122 4.46 -5.06 -6.71
C ASP A 122 4.84 -3.61 -6.99
N ARG A 123 4.53 -3.10 -8.19
CA ARG A 123 4.82 -1.71 -8.57
C ARG A 123 3.92 -0.68 -7.89
N LEU A 124 2.69 -1.06 -7.52
CA LEU A 124 1.76 -0.20 -6.78
C LEU A 124 2.17 -0.07 -5.31
N ALA A 125 2.87 -1.05 -4.76
CA ALA A 125 3.40 -0.97 -3.40
C ALA A 125 4.55 0.05 -3.30
N PRO A 126 4.83 0.62 -2.10
CA PRO A 126 5.97 1.50 -1.91
C PRO A 126 7.29 0.83 -2.33
N GLN A 127 8.13 1.58 -3.06
CA GLN A 127 9.44 1.10 -3.53
C GLN A 127 10.61 1.59 -2.65
N HIS A 128 10.31 2.15 -1.49
CA HIS A 128 11.32 2.64 -0.56
C HIS A 128 12.16 1.48 0.00
N PRO A 129 13.50 1.63 0.14
CA PRO A 129 14.38 0.56 0.62
C PRO A 129 13.94 -0.06 1.95
N GLU A 130 13.42 0.74 2.89
CA GLU A 130 12.92 0.23 4.18
C GLU A 130 11.64 -0.62 4.02
N TYR A 131 10.72 -0.25 3.11
CA TYR A 131 9.57 -1.08 2.81
C TYR A 131 9.98 -2.43 2.21
N LEU A 132 10.93 -2.42 1.29
CA LEU A 132 11.45 -3.64 0.67
C LEU A 132 12.18 -4.52 1.70
N ALA A 133 12.92 -3.91 2.63
CA ALA A 133 13.56 -4.64 3.74
C ALA A 133 12.52 -5.27 4.69
N LEU A 134 11.44 -4.56 5.01
CA LEU A 134 10.34 -5.12 5.81
C LEU A 134 9.65 -6.30 5.11
N ARG A 135 9.45 -6.22 3.78
CA ARG A 135 8.92 -7.35 2.99
C ARG A 135 9.86 -8.57 3.03
N ALA A 136 11.16 -8.34 2.85
CA ALA A 136 12.14 -9.41 2.91
C ALA A 136 12.17 -10.09 4.29
N GLU A 137 12.10 -9.30 5.36
CA GLU A 137 12.02 -9.81 6.72
C GLU A 137 10.72 -10.59 6.97
N LEU A 138 9.57 -10.09 6.46
CA LEU A 138 8.30 -10.79 6.55
C LEU A 138 8.38 -12.17 5.89
N ALA A 139 8.90 -12.24 4.68
CA ALA A 139 9.07 -13.52 3.97
C ALA A 139 9.98 -14.49 4.74
N ARG A 140 11.06 -13.99 5.35
CA ARG A 140 11.96 -14.78 6.19
C ARG A 140 11.22 -15.34 7.41
N GLN A 141 10.46 -14.50 8.13
CA GLN A 141 9.72 -14.90 9.32
C GLN A 141 8.61 -15.91 9.00
N GLN A 142 7.93 -15.75 7.89
CA GLN A 142 6.91 -16.71 7.42
C GLN A 142 7.55 -18.07 7.08
N ALA A 143 8.71 -18.08 6.43
CA ALA A 143 9.42 -19.30 6.08
C ALA A 143 9.95 -20.04 7.34
N GLU A 144 10.49 -19.30 8.30
CA GLU A 144 10.97 -19.88 9.57
C GLU A 144 9.80 -20.43 10.39
N MET A 145 8.69 -19.68 10.49
CA MET A 145 7.48 -20.12 11.20
C MET A 145 6.91 -21.41 10.61
N ALA A 146 6.97 -21.59 9.28
CA ALA A 146 6.46 -22.79 8.62
C ALA A 146 7.25 -24.07 8.97
N LEU A 147 8.47 -23.93 9.45
CA LEU A 147 9.36 -25.04 9.86
C LEU A 147 9.44 -25.21 11.37
N GLU A 148 8.89 -24.27 12.14
CA GLU A 148 8.99 -24.24 13.59
C GLU A 148 7.98 -25.21 14.23
N THR A 149 8.38 -25.86 15.29
CA THR A 149 7.54 -26.80 16.07
C THR A 149 7.39 -26.43 17.53
N ASP A 150 8.24 -25.55 18.05
CA ASP A 150 8.12 -25.04 19.41
C ASP A 150 7.04 -23.96 19.50
N LEU A 151 6.08 -24.15 20.40
CA LEU A 151 4.93 -23.25 20.55
C LEU A 151 5.32 -21.85 21.02
N THR A 152 6.40 -21.71 21.79
CA THR A 152 6.89 -20.42 22.27
C THR A 152 7.56 -19.64 21.14
N ALA A 153 8.35 -20.34 20.33
CA ALA A 153 8.96 -19.77 19.14
C ALA A 153 7.91 -19.38 18.11
N LEU A 154 6.90 -20.23 17.86
CA LEU A 154 5.75 -19.90 17.00
C LEU A 154 5.04 -18.63 17.45
N ALA A 155 4.75 -18.47 18.74
CA ALA A 155 4.11 -17.25 19.26
C ALA A 155 4.99 -16.00 19.02
N SER A 156 6.32 -16.15 19.09
CA SER A 156 7.26 -15.07 18.82
C SER A 156 7.28 -14.69 17.34
N HIS A 157 7.24 -15.66 16.42
CA HIS A 157 7.13 -15.41 14.98
C HIS A 157 5.83 -14.71 14.64
N VAL A 158 4.69 -15.14 15.19
CA VAL A 158 3.38 -14.50 14.99
C VAL A 158 3.43 -13.03 15.40
N ALA A 159 3.93 -12.73 16.61
CA ALA A 159 4.02 -11.37 17.11
C ALA A 159 4.91 -10.48 16.23
N LEU A 160 6.02 -11.02 15.72
CA LEU A 160 6.91 -10.27 14.83
C LEU A 160 6.27 -10.07 13.44
N ILE A 161 5.60 -11.08 12.89
CA ILE A 161 4.86 -10.96 11.62
C ILE A 161 3.79 -9.87 11.73
N ASP A 162 3.02 -9.83 12.82
CA ASP A 162 2.02 -8.79 13.05
C ASP A 162 2.65 -7.39 13.12
N GLN A 163 3.80 -7.26 13.79
CA GLN A 163 4.54 -6.01 13.83
C GLN A 163 5.04 -5.58 12.45
N LEU A 164 5.54 -6.52 11.64
CA LEU A 164 5.98 -6.26 10.27
C LEU A 164 4.81 -5.80 9.39
N ARG A 165 3.64 -6.45 9.48
CA ARG A 165 2.41 -6.06 8.78
C ARG A 165 1.97 -4.63 9.11
N VAL A 166 1.96 -4.27 10.39
CA VAL A 166 1.62 -2.90 10.83
C VAL A 166 2.61 -1.88 10.26
N ASN A 167 3.90 -2.19 10.20
CA ASN A 167 4.88 -1.28 9.65
C ASN A 167 4.81 -1.17 8.12
N LEU A 168 4.53 -2.27 7.42
CA LEU A 168 4.25 -2.25 5.98
C LEU A 168 3.01 -1.38 5.67
N GLU A 169 1.96 -1.51 6.47
CA GLU A 169 0.76 -0.67 6.34
C GLU A 169 1.09 0.82 6.52
N ARG A 170 1.86 1.20 7.53
CA ARG A 170 2.27 2.59 7.76
C ARG A 170 3.06 3.18 6.60
N TRP A 171 3.88 2.39 5.92
CA TRP A 171 4.60 2.83 4.72
C TRP A 171 3.68 3.15 3.55
N ARG A 172 2.55 2.47 3.41
CA ARG A 172 1.55 2.75 2.36
C ARG A 172 0.86 4.11 2.54
N TRP A 173 0.84 4.64 3.75
CA TRP A 173 0.27 5.96 4.03
C TRP A 173 1.19 7.12 3.63
N LEU A 174 2.48 6.85 3.40
CA LEU A 174 3.44 7.84 2.99
C LEU A 174 3.41 8.05 1.48
N PRO A 175 3.82 9.23 0.98
CA PRO A 175 4.07 9.41 -0.45
C PRO A 175 5.09 8.38 -0.94
N HIS A 176 4.80 7.71 -2.05
CA HIS A 176 5.72 6.70 -2.61
C HIS A 176 7.05 7.30 -3.08
N ALA A 177 7.08 8.60 -3.41
CA ALA A 177 8.29 9.35 -3.73
C ALA A 177 8.51 10.43 -2.65
N LEU A 178 9.45 10.20 -1.76
CA LEU A 178 9.85 11.15 -0.74
C LEU A 178 10.80 12.25 -1.26
N GLY A 179 11.23 12.12 -2.53
CA GLY A 179 12.19 13.02 -3.15
C GLY A 179 13.64 12.62 -2.86
N SER A 180 14.58 13.40 -3.40
CA SER A 180 16.02 13.11 -3.25
C SER A 180 16.58 13.53 -1.90
N ARG A 181 15.88 14.38 -1.16
CA ARG A 181 16.26 14.85 0.18
C ARG A 181 15.02 14.97 1.04
N TYR A 182 15.03 14.33 2.19
CA TYR A 182 13.93 14.39 3.17
C TYR A 182 14.42 14.13 4.57
N VAL A 183 13.58 14.50 5.54
CA VAL A 183 13.72 14.13 6.94
C VAL A 183 12.55 13.24 7.31
N ILE A 184 12.83 12.07 7.86
CA ILE A 184 11.81 11.16 8.35
C ILE A 184 11.91 11.03 9.88
N ALA A 185 10.77 11.20 10.54
CA ALA A 185 10.64 11.03 11.97
C ALA A 185 9.93 9.72 12.28
N ASN A 186 10.65 8.78 12.86
CA ASN A 186 10.12 7.51 13.34
C ASN A 186 9.66 7.67 14.79
N ILE A 187 8.40 8.04 14.97
CA ILE A 187 7.82 8.30 16.29
C ILE A 187 7.94 7.08 17.21
N PRO A 188 7.58 5.86 16.80
CA PRO A 188 7.74 4.66 17.63
C PRO A 188 9.20 4.32 17.96
N GLY A 189 10.12 4.64 17.06
CA GLY A 189 11.55 4.40 17.23
C GLY A 189 12.29 5.49 17.99
N PHE A 190 11.63 6.62 18.29
CA PHE A 190 12.24 7.80 18.93
C PHE A 190 13.46 8.31 18.18
N ASP A 191 13.44 8.26 16.83
CA ASP A 191 14.55 8.75 16.02
C ASP A 191 14.08 9.60 14.83
N VAL A 192 14.99 10.46 14.39
CA VAL A 192 14.85 11.29 13.17
C VAL A 192 16.04 11.05 12.29
N ALA A 193 15.80 10.76 11.03
CA ALA A 193 16.84 10.57 10.03
C ALA A 193 16.74 11.62 8.92
N ALA A 194 17.87 12.21 8.57
CA ALA A 194 18.03 13.01 7.36
C ALA A 194 18.60 12.11 6.25
N VAL A 195 17.88 12.05 5.14
CA VAL A 195 18.19 11.18 4.00
C VAL A 195 18.48 12.04 2.78
N GLU A 196 19.50 11.67 2.04
CA GLU A 196 19.85 12.26 0.77
C GLU A 196 20.26 11.16 -0.23
N GLN A 197 19.58 11.11 -1.36
CA GLN A 197 19.79 10.09 -2.40
C GLN A 197 19.77 8.67 -1.80
N ASP A 198 18.69 8.35 -1.07
CA ASP A 198 18.42 7.07 -0.38
C ASP A 198 19.51 6.67 0.64
N THR A 199 20.40 7.61 1.00
CA THR A 199 21.44 7.39 2.01
C THR A 199 21.15 8.20 3.25
N VAL A 200 21.11 7.54 4.41
CA VAL A 200 21.01 8.23 5.71
C VAL A 200 22.29 9.02 5.99
N ARG A 201 22.19 10.34 5.98
CA ARG A 201 23.29 11.26 6.24
C ARG A 201 23.48 11.57 7.72
N ALA A 202 22.38 11.61 8.44
CA ALA A 202 22.38 11.84 9.88
C ALA A 202 21.20 11.14 10.52
N ARG A 203 21.38 10.63 11.73
CA ARG A 203 20.33 10.06 12.57
C ARG A 203 20.51 10.56 13.99
N HIS A 204 19.42 10.99 14.59
CA HIS A 204 19.43 11.53 15.96
C HIS A 204 18.27 10.94 16.75
N THR A 205 18.50 10.66 18.01
CA THR A 205 17.43 10.39 18.96
C THR A 205 16.56 11.63 19.10
N ALA A 206 15.25 11.46 19.04
CA ALA A 206 14.28 12.55 19.14
C ALA A 206 13.30 12.30 20.30
N ILE A 207 12.77 13.39 20.83
CA ILE A 207 11.70 13.34 21.84
C ILE A 207 10.39 13.59 21.11
N PHE A 208 9.48 12.64 21.23
CA PHE A 208 8.12 12.75 20.71
C PHE A 208 7.11 12.86 21.85
N GLY A 209 5.88 13.14 21.53
CA GLY A 209 4.77 13.19 22.47
C GLY A 209 4.54 11.86 23.17
N LYS A 210 3.76 11.89 24.23
CA LYS A 210 3.34 10.72 25.00
C LYS A 210 1.88 10.40 24.73
N THR A 211 1.41 9.24 25.17
CA THR A 211 0.08 8.66 24.84
C THR A 211 -1.11 9.63 24.98
N ASN A 212 -1.04 10.58 25.89
CA ASN A 212 -2.09 11.59 26.09
C ASN A 212 -1.73 12.99 25.54
N HIS A 213 -0.60 13.12 24.84
CA HIS A 213 -0.13 14.32 24.15
C HIS A 213 0.68 13.86 22.94
N GLU A 214 -0.01 13.28 21.98
CA GLU A 214 0.61 12.63 20.83
C GLU A 214 1.26 13.64 19.90
N THR A 215 2.41 13.27 19.33
CA THR A 215 2.96 13.98 18.18
C THR A 215 2.08 13.70 16.98
N PRO A 216 1.49 14.72 16.31
CA PRO A 216 0.69 14.51 15.13
C PRO A 216 1.55 13.95 13.98
N ALA A 217 1.00 13.00 13.25
CA ALA A 217 1.59 12.57 11.99
C ALA A 217 1.27 13.60 10.90
N PHE A 218 2.30 14.12 10.24
CA PHE A 218 2.15 15.07 9.14
C PHE A 218 3.30 14.93 8.14
N SER A 219 3.13 15.53 6.98
CA SER A 219 4.18 15.67 5.98
C SER A 219 4.15 17.10 5.50
N ASP A 220 5.33 17.75 5.48
CA ASP A 220 5.48 19.13 5.08
C ASP A 220 6.86 19.39 4.47
N SER A 221 7.10 20.60 3.98
CA SER A 221 8.38 21.02 3.43
C SER A 221 9.07 21.99 4.40
N ILE A 222 10.38 21.79 4.60
CA ILE A 222 11.18 22.75 5.37
C ILE A 222 11.47 23.97 4.50
N GLU A 223 10.85 25.09 4.82
CA GLU A 223 11.00 26.34 4.05
C GLU A 223 12.13 27.22 4.60
N TYR A 224 12.30 27.25 5.93
CA TYR A 224 13.33 28.06 6.57
C TYR A 224 13.77 27.48 7.91
N ILE A 225 14.93 27.89 8.36
CA ILE A 225 15.49 27.53 9.66
C ILE A 225 15.74 28.82 10.46
N VAL A 226 15.23 28.88 11.69
CA VAL A 226 15.44 30.01 12.60
C VAL A 226 16.53 29.64 13.62
N PHE A 227 17.58 30.44 13.65
CA PHE A 227 18.63 30.34 14.66
C PHE A 227 18.34 31.30 15.80
N ASN A 228 18.49 30.85 17.03
CA ASN A 228 18.23 31.61 18.26
C ASN A 228 16.79 32.19 18.30
N PRO A 229 15.75 31.35 18.30
CA PRO A 229 14.38 31.83 18.48
C PRO A 229 14.25 32.46 19.87
N TRP A 230 13.57 33.60 19.94
CA TRP A 230 13.31 34.37 21.15
C TRP A 230 12.42 33.60 22.15
#